data_87ace85973818b8e4781aac9390e856e
#
_entry.id   87ace85973818b8e4781aac9390e856e
#
_cell.length_a   1.000
_cell.length_b   1.000
_cell.length_c   1.000
_cell.angle_alpha   90.00
_cell.angle_beta   90.00
_cell.angle_gamma   90.00
#
_symmetry.space_group_name_H-M   'P 1'
#
loop_
_entity.id
_entity.type
_entity.pdbx_description
1 polymer ?
#
loop_
_entity_poly.entity_id
_entity_poly.type
_entity_poly.pdbx_seq_one_letter_code
_entity_poly.pdbx_strand_id
1 'polypeptide(L)'
;MQAAMPPQARSAAMLARLPFHNAWRTMFTGLITAVGRISHVQTLQPDAGAGLRVTVQAPADWLRGAGLGDSICVSGACMTVVELGAESFAFDVSAESLARTAGLDAPATLVNLEQSLTLSTKLGGHLVTGHVDGVGRVEAFEPVGESWHLAVRVPAELARFFAYKGSIAVNGVSLTVNRVDDASDASATVHINLIPHTLQHTNLHTLQAGRAVNLEVDLIARYVARMLPGARDAT
;
A
#
# COMPACT_ATOMS: atom_id res chain seq x y z
N MET A 1 -17.46 -41.46 -28.88
CA MET A 1 -16.79 -41.53 -27.54
C MET A 1 -15.70 -40.47 -27.54
N GLN A 2 -15.96 -39.31 -26.95
CA GLN A 2 -14.92 -38.29 -26.72
C GLN A 2 -14.22 -38.59 -25.40
N ALA A 3 -12.91 -38.84 -25.47
CA ALA A 3 -12.09 -39.05 -24.28
C ALA A 3 -12.01 -37.79 -23.44
N ALA A 4 -12.34 -37.87 -22.16
CA ALA A 4 -12.22 -36.78 -21.19
C ALA A 4 -10.72 -36.44 -20.96
N MET A 5 -10.33 -35.21 -21.17
CA MET A 5 -8.98 -34.71 -20.86
C MET A 5 -8.73 -34.75 -19.33
N PRO A 6 -7.51 -35.10 -18.90
CA PRO A 6 -7.14 -35.17 -17.48
C PRO A 6 -7.15 -33.75 -16.83
N PRO A 7 -7.37 -33.65 -15.51
CA PRO A 7 -7.56 -32.36 -14.80
C PRO A 7 -6.38 -31.37 -14.92
N GLN A 8 -5.16 -31.84 -15.09
CA GLN A 8 -3.97 -30.98 -15.24
C GLN A 8 -3.96 -30.19 -16.57
N ALA A 9 -4.58 -30.71 -17.63
CA ALA A 9 -4.68 -30.01 -18.92
C ALA A 9 -5.71 -28.86 -18.90
N ARG A 10 -6.66 -28.87 -17.95
CA ARG A 10 -7.64 -27.80 -17.78
C ARG A 10 -7.05 -26.54 -17.13
N SER A 11 -6.08 -26.71 -16.22
CA SER A 11 -5.38 -25.59 -15.57
C SER A 11 -4.51 -24.80 -16.54
N ALA A 12 -3.76 -25.48 -17.42
CA ALA A 12 -2.92 -24.82 -18.43
C ALA A 12 -3.73 -24.10 -19.53
N ALA A 13 -4.90 -24.64 -19.89
CA ALA A 13 -5.76 -24.02 -20.92
C ALA A 13 -6.50 -22.77 -20.39
N MET A 14 -6.71 -22.66 -19.08
CA MET A 14 -7.32 -21.48 -18.46
C MET A 14 -6.33 -20.31 -18.37
N LEU A 15 -5.04 -20.58 -18.13
CA LEU A 15 -3.98 -19.57 -18.14
C LEU A 15 -3.67 -19.00 -19.52
N ALA A 16 -3.90 -19.78 -20.60
CA ALA A 16 -3.63 -19.35 -21.98
C ALA A 16 -4.65 -18.36 -22.56
N ARG A 17 -5.71 -17.97 -21.83
CA ARG A 17 -6.77 -17.07 -22.31
C ARG A 17 -6.82 -15.72 -21.62
N LEU A 18 -5.92 -15.44 -20.68
CA LEU A 18 -5.79 -14.09 -20.15
C LEU A 18 -5.04 -13.25 -21.18
N PRO A 19 -5.63 -12.18 -21.74
CA PRO A 19 -4.85 -11.23 -22.51
C PRO A 19 -3.75 -10.72 -21.56
N PHE A 20 -2.50 -10.95 -21.93
CA PHE A 20 -1.36 -10.31 -21.27
C PHE A 20 -1.49 -8.81 -21.47
N HIS A 21 -2.29 -8.16 -20.65
CA HIS A 21 -2.17 -6.73 -20.45
C HIS A 21 -0.89 -6.54 -19.64
N ASN A 22 0.04 -5.85 -20.25
CA ASN A 22 1.37 -5.57 -19.77
C ASN A 22 1.36 -5.20 -18.28
N ALA A 23 1.76 -6.13 -17.44
CA ALA A 23 2.07 -5.90 -16.02
C ALA A 23 3.40 -5.11 -15.91
N TRP A 24 3.48 -3.97 -16.63
CA TRP A 24 4.65 -3.12 -16.65
C TRP A 24 4.52 -2.07 -15.57
N ARG A 25 5.19 -2.36 -14.43
CA ARG A 25 5.62 -1.42 -13.40
C ARG A 25 4.60 -0.31 -13.13
N THR A 26 3.61 -0.64 -12.36
CA THR A 26 2.74 0.35 -11.77
C THR A 26 3.53 1.21 -10.79
N MET A 27 3.40 2.51 -10.96
CA MET A 27 3.98 3.52 -10.08
C MET A 27 2.86 4.43 -9.60
N PHE A 28 3.07 4.98 -8.41
CA PHE A 28 2.17 5.92 -7.74
C PHE A 28 2.97 7.15 -7.31
N THR A 29 2.28 8.17 -6.83
CA THR A 29 2.91 9.40 -6.33
C THR A 29 2.86 9.54 -4.82
N GLY A 30 1.99 8.76 -4.17
CA GLY A 30 1.62 8.94 -2.78
C GLY A 30 0.68 10.15 -2.55
N LEU A 31 0.06 10.67 -3.60
CA LEU A 31 -1.00 11.67 -3.52
C LEU A 31 -2.35 10.96 -3.59
N ILE A 32 -3.00 10.84 -2.45
CA ILE A 32 -4.28 10.15 -2.35
C ILE A 32 -5.34 10.93 -3.11
N THR A 33 -6.07 10.25 -3.98
CA THR A 33 -7.09 10.86 -4.83
C THR A 33 -8.52 10.48 -4.42
N ALA A 34 -8.67 9.46 -3.56
CA ALA A 34 -9.93 9.12 -2.92
C ALA A 34 -9.70 8.36 -1.60
N VAL A 35 -10.71 8.36 -0.73
CA VAL A 35 -10.80 7.46 0.41
C VAL A 35 -11.96 6.50 0.14
N GLY A 36 -11.63 5.21 0.10
CA GLY A 36 -12.61 4.14 -0.05
C GLY A 36 -12.91 3.47 1.29
N ARG A 37 -13.84 2.51 1.24
CA ARG A 37 -14.20 1.67 2.39
C ARG A 37 -14.27 0.22 1.97
N ILE A 38 -13.61 -0.66 2.71
CA ILE A 38 -13.76 -2.10 2.54
C ILE A 38 -15.22 -2.46 2.88
N SER A 39 -15.95 -2.96 1.89
CA SER A 39 -17.35 -3.35 2.05
C SER A 39 -17.52 -4.84 2.30
N HIS A 40 -16.63 -5.65 1.72
CA HIS A 40 -16.69 -7.11 1.83
C HIS A 40 -15.32 -7.74 1.81
N VAL A 41 -15.16 -8.82 2.58
CA VAL A 41 -13.95 -9.64 2.63
C VAL A 41 -14.39 -11.09 2.56
N GLN A 42 -13.81 -11.85 1.64
CA GLN A 42 -14.10 -13.26 1.42
C GLN A 42 -12.82 -14.06 1.28
N THR A 43 -12.76 -15.21 1.93
CA THR A 43 -11.65 -16.16 1.76
C THR A 43 -11.67 -16.77 0.36
N LEU A 44 -10.54 -16.79 -0.34
CA LEU A 44 -10.43 -17.33 -1.70
C LEU A 44 -10.56 -18.86 -1.75
N GLN A 45 -10.11 -19.52 -0.68
CA GLN A 45 -10.23 -20.96 -0.52
C GLN A 45 -10.58 -21.31 0.94
N PRO A 46 -11.28 -22.41 1.20
CA PRO A 46 -11.69 -22.77 2.57
C PRO A 46 -10.53 -23.22 3.48
N ASP A 47 -9.33 -23.38 2.95
CA ASP A 47 -8.17 -23.89 3.70
C ASP A 47 -7.47 -22.78 4.49
N ALA A 48 -6.89 -23.12 5.64
CA ALA A 48 -6.11 -22.20 6.46
C ALA A 48 -4.89 -21.68 5.69
N GLY A 49 -4.71 -20.35 5.72
CA GLY A 49 -3.62 -19.68 5.00
C GLY A 49 -3.97 -19.26 3.57
N ALA A 50 -5.24 -19.34 3.18
CA ALA A 50 -5.70 -18.80 1.91
C ALA A 50 -5.66 -17.27 1.90
N GLY A 51 -5.48 -16.69 0.69
CA GLY A 51 -5.65 -15.26 0.47
C GLY A 51 -7.13 -14.83 0.59
N LEU A 52 -7.34 -13.54 0.51
CA LEU A 52 -8.66 -12.92 0.60
C LEU A 52 -9.02 -12.23 -0.72
N ARG A 53 -10.30 -12.26 -1.10
CA ARG A 53 -10.90 -11.29 -2.01
C ARG A 53 -11.48 -10.16 -1.19
N VAL A 54 -11.05 -8.96 -1.50
CA VAL A 54 -11.45 -7.73 -0.80
C VAL A 54 -12.19 -6.83 -1.78
N THR A 55 -13.41 -6.42 -1.41
CA THR A 55 -14.20 -5.46 -2.18
C THR A 55 -14.15 -4.11 -1.50
N VAL A 56 -13.81 -3.08 -2.25
CA VAL A 56 -13.73 -1.69 -1.79
C VAL A 56 -14.77 -0.86 -2.50
N GLN A 57 -15.57 -0.11 -1.73
CA GLN A 57 -16.42 0.96 -2.24
C GLN A 57 -15.56 2.21 -2.47
N ALA A 58 -15.72 2.82 -3.64
CA ALA A 58 -15.06 4.05 -4.03
C ALA A 58 -16.03 4.93 -4.84
N PRO A 59 -15.82 6.27 -4.91
CA PRO A 59 -16.69 7.16 -5.68
C PRO A 59 -16.75 6.71 -7.16
N ALA A 60 -17.96 6.69 -7.74
CA ALA A 60 -18.17 6.27 -9.14
C ALA A 60 -17.31 7.08 -10.13
N ASP A 61 -17.22 8.38 -9.91
CA ASP A 61 -16.44 9.28 -10.76
C ASP A 61 -14.93 8.99 -10.68
N TRP A 62 -14.46 8.56 -9.52
CA TRP A 62 -13.07 8.18 -9.32
C TRP A 62 -12.71 6.88 -10.04
N LEU A 63 -13.66 5.94 -10.12
CA LEU A 63 -13.48 4.67 -10.84
C LEU A 63 -13.51 4.83 -12.36
N ARG A 64 -13.89 5.98 -12.90
CA ARG A 64 -13.86 6.23 -14.34
C ARG A 64 -12.44 6.09 -14.88
N GLY A 65 -12.27 5.23 -15.86
CA GLY A 65 -10.98 4.95 -16.49
C GLY A 65 -10.19 3.82 -15.85
N ALA A 66 -10.65 3.28 -14.70
CA ALA A 66 -10.11 2.03 -14.18
C ALA A 66 -10.69 0.83 -14.95
N GLY A 67 -9.88 -0.19 -15.16
CA GLY A 67 -10.24 -1.42 -15.86
C GLY A 67 -9.80 -2.68 -15.10
N LEU A 68 -10.29 -3.83 -15.55
CA LEU A 68 -9.80 -5.12 -15.06
C LEU A 68 -8.32 -5.27 -15.40
N GLY A 69 -7.51 -5.69 -14.44
CA GLY A 69 -6.07 -5.82 -14.56
C GLY A 69 -5.28 -4.56 -14.24
N ASP A 70 -5.94 -3.41 -14.05
CA ASP A 70 -5.26 -2.20 -13.60
C ASP A 70 -4.81 -2.34 -12.14
N SER A 71 -3.80 -1.56 -11.77
CA SER A 71 -3.33 -1.50 -10.40
C SER A 71 -3.83 -0.24 -9.71
N ILE A 72 -4.31 -0.45 -8.50
CA ILE A 72 -4.73 0.59 -7.55
C ILE A 72 -3.90 0.43 -6.28
N CYS A 73 -3.32 1.52 -5.80
CA CYS A 73 -2.71 1.58 -4.48
C CYS A 73 -3.82 1.68 -3.43
N VAL A 74 -3.90 0.66 -2.57
CA VAL A 74 -4.88 0.58 -1.47
C VAL A 74 -4.14 0.68 -0.15
N SER A 75 -4.22 1.82 0.52
CA SER A 75 -3.45 2.12 1.75
C SER A 75 -1.98 1.72 1.67
N GLY A 76 -1.33 2.02 0.53
CA GLY A 76 0.10 1.73 0.29
C GLY A 76 0.38 0.38 -0.36
N ALA A 77 -0.60 -0.50 -0.52
CA ALA A 77 -0.42 -1.78 -1.18
C ALA A 77 -0.93 -1.75 -2.63
N CYS A 78 -0.08 -2.11 -3.59
CA CYS A 78 -0.43 -2.22 -5.00
C CYS A 78 -1.31 -3.46 -5.22
N MET A 79 -2.56 -3.24 -5.62
CA MET A 79 -3.57 -4.28 -5.81
C MET A 79 -4.08 -4.28 -7.24
N THR A 80 -4.17 -5.47 -7.84
CA THR A 80 -4.70 -5.65 -9.20
C THR A 80 -6.21 -5.79 -9.15
N VAL A 81 -6.93 -4.99 -9.93
CA VAL A 81 -8.38 -5.05 -10.05
C VAL A 81 -8.80 -6.35 -10.74
N VAL A 82 -9.58 -7.19 -10.03
CA VAL A 82 -10.11 -8.45 -10.57
C VAL A 82 -11.61 -8.39 -10.84
N GLU A 83 -12.32 -7.46 -10.18
CA GLU A 83 -13.74 -7.16 -10.45
C GLU A 83 -13.94 -5.64 -10.39
N LEU A 84 -14.81 -5.12 -11.26
CA LEU A 84 -15.13 -3.69 -11.31
C LEU A 84 -16.64 -3.50 -11.38
N GLY A 85 -17.18 -2.75 -10.44
CA GLY A 85 -18.60 -2.33 -10.40
C GLY A 85 -18.73 -0.82 -10.63
N ALA A 86 -19.96 -0.32 -10.52
CA ALA A 86 -20.24 1.11 -10.70
C ALA A 86 -19.61 2.00 -9.59
N GLU A 87 -19.60 1.50 -8.36
CA GLU A 87 -19.10 2.20 -7.15
C GLU A 87 -18.19 1.30 -6.30
N SER A 88 -17.61 0.27 -6.89
CA SER A 88 -16.74 -0.66 -6.19
C SER A 88 -15.77 -1.35 -7.12
N PHE A 89 -14.67 -1.83 -6.56
CA PHE A 89 -13.77 -2.76 -7.22
C PHE A 89 -13.34 -3.84 -6.23
N ALA A 90 -12.90 -4.99 -6.74
CA ALA A 90 -12.34 -6.04 -5.91
C ALA A 90 -10.94 -6.41 -6.40
N PHE A 91 -10.14 -6.89 -5.46
CA PHE A 91 -8.80 -7.43 -5.68
C PHE A 91 -8.58 -8.66 -4.82
N ASP A 92 -7.65 -9.51 -5.26
CA ASP A 92 -7.21 -10.66 -4.49
C ASP A 92 -5.89 -10.33 -3.80
N VAL A 93 -5.79 -10.63 -2.51
CA VAL A 93 -4.59 -10.43 -1.70
C VAL A 93 -4.12 -11.76 -1.13
N SER A 94 -2.82 -12.06 -1.31
CA SER A 94 -2.22 -13.29 -0.80
C SER A 94 -2.09 -13.26 0.73
N ALA A 95 -1.99 -14.45 1.33
CA ALA A 95 -1.71 -14.58 2.76
C ALA A 95 -0.38 -13.90 3.15
N GLU A 96 0.63 -13.95 2.28
CA GLU A 96 1.91 -13.27 2.51
C GLU A 96 1.73 -11.75 2.55
N SER A 97 1.00 -11.18 1.60
CA SER A 97 0.73 -9.73 1.57
C SER A 97 -0.08 -9.29 2.80
N LEU A 98 -1.06 -10.10 3.24
CA LEU A 98 -1.81 -9.85 4.46
C LEU A 98 -0.93 -9.86 5.71
N ALA A 99 0.06 -10.76 5.78
CA ALA A 99 0.99 -10.82 6.91
C ALA A 99 1.94 -9.61 6.97
N ARG A 100 2.15 -8.90 5.84
CA ARG A 100 3.05 -7.74 5.72
C ARG A 100 2.33 -6.40 5.67
N THR A 101 1.00 -6.39 5.70
CA THR A 101 0.18 -5.18 5.64
C THR A 101 -0.79 -5.12 6.80
N ALA A 102 -1.33 -3.94 7.05
CA ALA A 102 -2.36 -3.71 8.04
C ALA A 102 -3.62 -3.12 7.39
N GLY A 103 -4.79 -3.52 7.88
CA GLY A 103 -6.07 -2.89 7.56
C GLY A 103 -6.65 -3.26 6.19
N LEU A 104 -6.24 -4.41 5.59
CA LEU A 104 -6.82 -4.93 4.34
C LEU A 104 -7.79 -6.10 4.55
N ASP A 105 -7.94 -6.58 5.77
CA ASP A 105 -8.61 -7.82 6.14
C ASP A 105 -9.94 -7.62 6.89
N ALA A 106 -10.36 -6.39 7.12
CA ALA A 106 -11.55 -6.10 7.93
C ALA A 106 -12.56 -5.20 7.20
N PRO A 107 -13.85 -5.60 7.14
CA PRO A 107 -14.92 -4.75 6.65
C PRO A 107 -15.02 -3.43 7.43
N ALA A 108 -15.60 -2.41 6.80
CA ALA A 108 -15.74 -1.05 7.29
C ALA A 108 -14.45 -0.25 7.46
N THR A 109 -13.28 -0.83 7.19
CA THR A 109 -12.00 -0.12 7.21
C THR A 109 -11.94 0.94 6.10
N LEU A 110 -11.54 2.16 6.44
CA LEU A 110 -11.24 3.22 5.47
C LEU A 110 -9.86 2.98 4.87
N VAL A 111 -9.77 3.08 3.55
CA VAL A 111 -8.53 2.88 2.80
C VAL A 111 -8.24 4.08 1.91
N ASN A 112 -6.98 4.51 1.86
CA ASN A 112 -6.50 5.49 0.91
C ASN A 112 -6.41 4.87 -0.47
N LEU A 113 -6.80 5.60 -1.50
CA LEU A 113 -6.83 5.11 -2.87
C LEU A 113 -6.07 6.05 -3.80
N GLU A 114 -5.23 5.48 -4.66
CA GLU A 114 -4.58 6.15 -5.76
C GLU A 114 -4.54 5.21 -6.97
N GLN A 115 -4.95 5.71 -8.15
CA GLN A 115 -4.76 4.97 -9.40
C GLN A 115 -3.31 5.07 -9.87
N SER A 116 -2.85 4.07 -10.62
CA SER A 116 -1.49 4.07 -11.16
C SER A 116 -1.22 5.29 -12.05
N LEU A 117 0.03 5.74 -12.04
CA LEU A 117 0.51 6.85 -12.87
C LEU A 117 0.28 6.58 -14.36
N THR A 118 -0.06 7.64 -15.06
CA THR A 118 0.04 7.74 -16.53
C THR A 118 1.23 8.61 -16.91
N LEU A 119 1.63 8.61 -18.18
CA LEU A 119 2.71 9.48 -18.68
C LEU A 119 2.43 10.98 -18.52
N SER A 120 1.18 11.37 -18.33
CA SER A 120 0.75 12.76 -18.13
C SER A 120 0.53 13.15 -16.66
N THR A 121 0.61 12.20 -15.73
CA THR A 121 0.39 12.46 -14.30
C THR A 121 1.57 13.25 -13.71
N LYS A 122 1.27 14.29 -12.93
CA LYS A 122 2.30 15.05 -12.22
C LYS A 122 2.82 14.26 -11.03
N LEU A 123 4.14 14.13 -10.91
CA LEU A 123 4.78 13.56 -9.73
C LEU A 123 4.86 14.63 -8.62
N GLY A 124 3.76 14.81 -7.87
CA GLY A 124 3.68 15.82 -6.81
C GLY A 124 4.17 15.35 -5.43
N GLY A 125 4.32 14.03 -5.24
CA GLY A 125 4.90 13.40 -4.05
C GLY A 125 6.30 12.85 -4.34
N HIS A 126 6.48 11.53 -4.16
CA HIS A 126 7.70 10.82 -4.55
C HIS A 126 7.35 9.55 -5.34
N LEU A 127 8.36 8.79 -5.77
CA LEU A 127 8.14 7.52 -6.48
C LEU A 127 7.69 6.45 -5.47
N VAL A 128 6.40 6.12 -5.48
CA VAL A 128 5.79 5.09 -4.64
C VAL A 128 5.47 3.89 -5.52
N THR A 129 5.87 2.70 -5.09
CA THR A 129 5.67 1.47 -5.86
C THR A 129 4.43 0.68 -5.44
N GLY A 130 3.91 0.98 -4.24
CA GLY A 130 2.85 0.20 -3.61
C GLY A 130 3.35 -1.12 -3.04
N HIS A 131 4.64 -1.23 -2.78
CA HIS A 131 5.24 -2.41 -2.17
C HIS A 131 5.57 -2.12 -0.71
N VAL A 132 4.62 -2.44 0.16
CA VAL A 132 4.75 -2.25 1.60
C VAL A 132 5.96 -3.00 2.13
N ASP A 133 6.89 -2.28 2.74
CA ASP A 133 8.12 -2.83 3.32
C ASP A 133 7.90 -3.44 4.69
N GLY A 134 6.96 -2.88 5.43
CA GLY A 134 6.63 -3.34 6.77
C GLY A 134 5.52 -2.52 7.40
N VAL A 135 5.17 -2.91 8.62
CA VAL A 135 4.12 -2.28 9.40
C VAL A 135 4.77 -1.48 10.54
N GLY A 136 4.50 -0.17 10.55
CA GLY A 136 4.85 0.72 11.66
C GLY A 136 3.74 0.79 12.69
N ARG A 137 4.08 1.34 13.86
CA ARG A 137 3.12 1.61 14.94
C ARG A 137 3.10 3.09 15.28
N VAL A 138 1.94 3.69 15.29
CA VAL A 138 1.76 5.09 15.73
C VAL A 138 2.08 5.18 17.21
N GLU A 139 3.05 6.03 17.59
CA GLU A 139 3.40 6.32 18.99
C GLU A 139 2.68 7.57 19.48
N ALA A 140 2.58 8.60 18.63
CA ALA A 140 1.85 9.82 18.93
C ALA A 140 1.08 10.33 17.71
N PHE A 141 -0.10 10.86 17.94
CA PHE A 141 -0.90 11.57 16.93
C PHE A 141 -1.66 12.69 17.63
N GLU A 142 -1.14 13.90 17.57
CA GLU A 142 -1.59 15.01 18.39
C GLU A 142 -1.58 16.34 17.64
N PRO A 143 -2.50 17.26 17.93
CA PRO A 143 -2.53 18.58 17.31
C PRO A 143 -1.33 19.42 17.76
N VAL A 144 -0.74 20.17 16.81
CA VAL A 144 0.33 21.15 17.07
C VAL A 144 0.06 22.39 16.24
N GLY A 145 -0.47 23.43 16.87
CA GLY A 145 -0.95 24.61 16.17
C GLY A 145 -2.09 24.25 15.21
N GLU A 146 -1.95 24.68 13.96
CA GLU A 146 -2.89 24.36 12.87
C GLU A 146 -2.62 23.01 12.20
N SER A 147 -1.57 22.31 12.58
CA SER A 147 -1.14 21.05 12.01
C SER A 147 -1.21 19.90 13.03
N TRP A 148 -0.76 18.71 12.63
CA TRP A 148 -0.73 17.53 13.49
C TRP A 148 0.66 16.89 13.47
N HIS A 149 1.14 16.55 14.64
CA HIS A 149 2.33 15.73 14.82
C HIS A 149 1.95 14.26 14.77
N LEU A 150 2.61 13.53 13.87
CA LEU A 150 2.54 12.08 13.78
C LEU A 150 3.93 11.51 14.09
N ALA A 151 4.03 10.66 15.11
CA ALA A 151 5.22 9.87 15.42
C ALA A 151 4.92 8.39 15.11
N VAL A 152 5.76 7.77 14.29
CA VAL A 152 5.62 6.37 13.90
C VAL A 152 6.88 5.60 14.28
N ARG A 153 6.73 4.58 15.10
CA ARG A 153 7.78 3.59 15.34
C ARG A 153 7.94 2.72 14.10
N VAL A 154 9.15 2.69 13.58
CA VAL A 154 9.50 1.89 12.39
C VAL A 154 10.38 0.71 12.80
N PRO A 155 10.21 -0.47 12.17
CA PRO A 155 11.06 -1.63 12.45
C PRO A 155 12.54 -1.39 12.20
N ALA A 156 13.40 -2.13 12.90
CA ALA A 156 14.86 -1.98 12.84
C ALA A 156 15.42 -2.11 11.42
N GLU A 157 14.86 -3.06 10.65
CA GLU A 157 15.26 -3.30 9.26
C GLU A 157 14.95 -2.13 8.32
N LEU A 158 13.99 -1.28 8.69
CA LEU A 158 13.60 -0.11 7.89
C LEU A 158 14.26 1.19 8.37
N ALA A 159 14.69 1.28 9.62
CA ALA A 159 15.18 2.51 10.25
C ALA A 159 16.26 3.23 9.43
N ARG A 160 17.21 2.48 8.88
CA ARG A 160 18.34 3.00 8.07
C ARG A 160 17.94 3.72 6.78
N PHE A 161 16.70 3.57 6.32
CA PHE A 161 16.24 4.19 5.08
C PHE A 161 15.63 5.58 5.28
N PHE A 162 15.39 5.99 6.53
CA PHE A 162 14.77 7.27 6.82
C PHE A 162 15.79 8.33 7.16
N ALA A 163 15.62 9.51 6.59
CA ALA A 163 16.49 10.64 6.79
C ALA A 163 15.68 11.93 6.98
N TYR A 164 16.24 12.89 7.73
CA TYR A 164 15.67 14.23 7.84
C TYR A 164 15.44 14.85 6.45
N LYS A 165 14.20 15.32 6.22
CA LYS A 165 13.71 15.84 4.93
C LYS A 165 13.65 14.82 3.79
N GLY A 166 13.85 13.54 4.08
CA GLY A 166 13.55 12.45 3.15
C GLY A 166 12.05 12.18 3.05
N SER A 167 11.69 11.28 2.14
CA SER A 167 10.30 10.84 1.93
C SER A 167 10.03 9.52 2.62
N ILE A 168 8.76 9.33 3.00
CA ILE A 168 8.19 8.07 3.47
C ILE A 168 6.75 7.97 2.95
N ALA A 169 6.30 6.79 2.57
CA ALA A 169 4.88 6.56 2.38
C ALA A 169 4.27 5.90 3.63
N VAL A 170 3.24 6.53 4.20
CA VAL A 170 2.45 5.99 5.33
C VAL A 170 1.02 5.76 4.86
N ASN A 171 0.55 4.52 4.89
CA ASN A 171 -0.72 4.12 4.27
C ASN A 171 -0.87 4.66 2.83
N GLY A 172 0.22 4.65 2.06
CA GLY A 172 0.28 5.15 0.70
C GLY A 172 0.40 6.68 0.56
N VAL A 173 0.36 7.43 1.65
CA VAL A 173 0.49 8.90 1.63
C VAL A 173 1.96 9.30 1.61
N SER A 174 2.39 10.06 0.61
CA SER A 174 3.73 10.65 0.53
C SER A 174 3.90 11.74 1.59
N LEU A 175 4.84 11.56 2.49
CA LEU A 175 5.07 12.46 3.62
C LEU A 175 6.56 12.79 3.76
N THR A 176 6.84 13.96 4.33
CA THR A 176 8.21 14.41 4.60
C THR A 176 8.60 14.07 6.04
N VAL A 177 9.74 13.44 6.20
CA VAL A 177 10.35 13.15 7.50
C VAL A 177 10.92 14.43 8.10
N ASN A 178 10.42 14.82 9.28
CA ASN A 178 10.88 16.01 10.00
C ASN A 178 11.97 15.71 11.02
N ARG A 179 12.00 14.49 11.56
CA ARG A 179 13.01 14.02 12.52
C ARG A 179 13.02 12.49 12.53
N VAL A 180 14.16 11.92 12.82
CA VAL A 180 14.34 10.49 13.08
C VAL A 180 15.04 10.36 14.42
N ASP A 181 14.46 9.62 15.34
CA ASP A 181 15.04 9.32 16.65
C ASP A 181 15.39 7.82 16.67
N ASP A 182 16.68 7.52 16.60
CA ASP A 182 17.17 6.15 16.67
C ASP A 182 17.03 5.60 18.07
N ALA A 183 16.64 4.34 18.20
CA ALA A 183 16.50 3.65 19.45
C ALA A 183 17.60 2.60 19.67
N SER A 184 17.80 2.20 20.93
CA SER A 184 18.84 1.23 21.31
C SER A 184 18.63 -0.19 20.74
N ASP A 185 17.41 -0.52 20.31
CA ASP A 185 17.04 -1.78 19.67
C ASP A 185 17.17 -1.73 18.14
N ALA A 186 17.88 -0.74 17.61
CA ALA A 186 18.07 -0.45 16.20
C ALA A 186 16.81 -0.02 15.44
N SER A 187 15.62 0.00 16.06
CA SER A 187 14.43 0.62 15.46
C SER A 187 14.53 2.14 15.53
N ALA A 188 13.63 2.87 14.90
CA ALA A 188 13.59 4.32 14.98
C ALA A 188 12.16 4.84 15.12
N THR A 189 12.02 6.08 15.60
CA THR A 189 10.77 6.82 15.55
C THR A 189 10.89 7.92 14.51
N VAL A 190 10.03 7.87 13.51
CA VAL A 190 9.95 8.87 12.44
C VAL A 190 8.87 9.89 12.80
N HIS A 191 9.23 11.17 12.80
CA HIS A 191 8.32 12.26 13.10
C HIS A 191 7.95 13.03 11.86
N ILE A 192 6.66 13.30 11.71
CA ILE A 192 6.04 13.88 10.52
C ILE A 192 5.08 14.98 10.96
N ASN A 193 5.02 16.07 10.22
CA ASN A 193 4.02 17.10 10.40
C ASN A 193 2.96 16.98 9.32
N LEU A 194 1.70 16.81 9.72
CA LEU A 194 0.55 16.66 8.82
C LEU A 194 -0.23 17.97 8.76
N ILE A 195 -0.42 18.49 7.56
CA ILE A 195 -1.26 19.67 7.34
C ILE A 195 -2.75 19.29 7.31
N PRO A 196 -3.67 20.20 7.62
CA PRO A 196 -5.12 19.92 7.61
C PRO A 196 -5.63 19.30 6.32
N HIS A 197 -5.13 19.75 5.17
CA HIS A 197 -5.49 19.22 3.87
C HIS A 197 -5.23 17.70 3.76
N THR A 198 -4.08 17.23 4.24
CA THR A 198 -3.75 15.79 4.24
C THR A 198 -4.73 14.98 5.07
N LEU A 199 -5.08 15.47 6.25
CA LEU A 199 -6.05 14.81 7.12
C LEU A 199 -7.45 14.76 6.52
N GLN A 200 -7.88 15.84 5.85
CA GLN A 200 -9.21 15.91 5.24
C GLN A 200 -9.36 14.96 4.04
N HIS A 201 -8.27 14.64 3.34
CA HIS A 201 -8.30 13.90 2.09
C HIS A 201 -7.72 12.48 2.19
N THR A 202 -7.35 12.03 3.40
CA THR A 202 -6.79 10.69 3.62
C THR A 202 -7.40 10.04 4.84
N ASN A 203 -7.22 8.70 4.99
CA ASN A 203 -7.62 7.98 6.19
C ASN A 203 -6.75 8.30 7.42
N LEU A 204 -5.70 9.13 7.28
CA LEU A 204 -4.80 9.46 8.39
C LEU A 204 -5.50 10.18 9.54
N HIS A 205 -6.64 10.84 9.28
CA HIS A 205 -7.46 11.45 10.34
C HIS A 205 -8.00 10.43 11.37
N THR A 206 -7.99 9.13 11.04
CA THR A 206 -8.45 8.06 11.94
C THR A 206 -7.34 7.50 12.82
N LEU A 207 -6.11 8.00 12.68
CA LEU A 207 -4.97 7.51 13.43
C LEU A 207 -5.09 7.86 14.92
N GLN A 208 -4.51 7.00 15.73
CA GLN A 208 -4.32 7.19 17.16
C GLN A 208 -3.14 6.35 17.64
N ALA A 209 -2.59 6.63 18.78
CA ALA A 209 -1.50 5.86 19.37
C ALA A 209 -1.86 4.35 19.42
N GLY A 210 -0.90 3.50 19.07
CA GLY A 210 -1.05 2.06 19.01
C GLY A 210 -1.56 1.53 17.65
N ARG A 211 -2.07 2.37 16.73
CA ARG A 211 -2.52 1.91 15.41
C ARG A 211 -1.36 1.47 14.54
N ALA A 212 -1.57 0.39 13.80
CA ALA A 212 -0.67 -0.09 12.76
C ALA A 212 -0.85 0.75 11.48
N VAL A 213 0.25 1.01 10.78
CA VAL A 213 0.28 1.70 9.48
C VAL A 213 1.22 1.00 8.52
N ASN A 214 0.85 0.96 7.24
CA ASN A 214 1.69 0.43 6.18
C ASN A 214 2.81 1.43 5.86
N LEU A 215 4.03 0.95 5.76
CA LEU A 215 5.21 1.75 5.46
C LEU A 215 5.83 1.30 4.14
N GLU A 216 6.18 2.27 3.29
CA GLU A 216 7.05 2.06 2.15
C GLU A 216 8.19 3.07 2.21
N VAL A 217 9.44 2.59 2.09
CA VAL A 217 10.62 3.44 2.06
C VAL A 217 10.76 4.09 0.68
N ASP A 218 11.37 5.28 0.64
CA ASP A 218 11.70 5.92 -0.64
C ASP A 218 12.56 4.99 -1.50
N LEU A 219 12.13 4.76 -2.73
CA LEU A 219 12.81 3.88 -3.69
C LEU A 219 14.28 4.27 -3.88
N ILE A 220 14.60 5.56 -3.85
CA ILE A 220 15.98 6.08 -3.96
C ILE A 220 16.80 5.63 -2.75
N ALA A 221 16.26 5.75 -1.53
CA ALA A 221 16.93 5.32 -0.31
C ALA A 221 17.26 3.82 -0.36
N ARG A 222 16.39 2.99 -0.89
CA ARG A 222 16.58 1.55 -1.08
C ARG A 222 17.78 1.25 -2.00
N TYR A 223 17.85 1.89 -3.16
CA TYR A 223 18.97 1.67 -4.09
C TYR A 223 20.27 2.23 -3.56
N VAL A 224 20.26 3.41 -2.93
CA VAL A 224 21.45 4.00 -2.29
C VAL A 224 21.99 3.07 -1.22
N ALA A 225 21.14 2.58 -0.33
CA ALA A 225 21.54 1.64 0.72
C ALA A 225 22.18 0.37 0.13
N ARG A 226 21.63 -0.18 -0.95
CA ARG A 226 22.15 -1.39 -1.61
C ARG A 226 23.52 -1.18 -2.27
N MET A 227 23.80 0.05 -2.71
CA MET A 227 25.05 0.40 -3.40
C MET A 227 26.20 0.76 -2.45
N LEU A 228 25.89 1.09 -1.18
CA LEU A 228 26.91 1.43 -0.20
C LEU A 228 27.72 0.19 0.23
N PRO A 229 29.06 0.35 0.50
CA PRO A 229 29.86 -0.73 1.06
C PRO A 229 29.32 -1.22 2.40
N GLY A 230 29.30 -2.53 2.63
CA GLY A 230 28.77 -3.13 3.87
C GLY A 230 27.27 -3.43 3.87
N ALA A 231 26.50 -2.97 2.88
CA ALA A 231 25.07 -3.24 2.80
C ALA A 231 24.72 -4.69 2.38
N ARG A 232 25.71 -5.49 1.96
CA ARG A 232 25.49 -6.87 1.48
C ARG A 232 25.37 -7.90 2.60
N ASP A 233 25.78 -7.56 3.81
CA ASP A 233 25.84 -8.48 4.95
C ASP A 233 24.62 -8.39 5.89
N ALA A 234 23.58 -7.62 5.53
CA ALA A 234 22.41 -7.32 6.34
C ALA A 234 21.09 -7.93 5.77
N THR A 235 21.18 -9.03 4.99
CA THR A 235 20.01 -9.75 4.47
C THR A 235 20.04 -11.19 4.93
#